data_4ab9c6c9b7540f711ca1a1fd7041c31a
#
_entry.id   4ab9c6c9b7540f711ca1a1fd7041c31a
#
_cell.length_a   1.000
_cell.length_b   1.000
_cell.length_c   1.000
_cell.angle_alpha   90.00
_cell.angle_beta   90.00
_cell.angle_gamma   90.00
#
_symmetry.space_group_name_H-M   'P 1'
#
loop_
_entity.id
_entity.type
_entity.pdbx_description
1 polymer ?
#
loop_
_entity_poly.entity_id
_entity_poly.type
_entity_poly.pdbx_seq_one_letter_code
_entity_poly.pdbx_strand_id
1 'polypeptide(L)'
;MSNKTILVTGSAGMIGCYLVKDLIAKGCTVVGVDRRVSDWTHEHLKQVVLDLADKNALEALLDAEKVDRCIHLAALAHAGGGETDFSFERFKFLNVTCAENVFEACVSHNVSVLFISTVDAIGMVKGLINSGTELNPISNYGKSKAMAEGRLKEICPKWNIYRLSLIHI
;
A
#
# COMPACT_ATOMS: atom_id res chain seq x y z
N MET A 1 7.74 -24.42 -1.73
CA MET A 1 7.53 -23.07 -2.32
C MET A 1 8.76 -22.23 -2.02
N SER A 2 9.32 -21.48 -2.96
CA SER A 2 10.49 -20.65 -2.66
C SER A 2 10.10 -19.62 -1.58
N ASN A 3 10.92 -19.54 -0.53
CA ASN A 3 10.75 -18.60 0.59
C ASN A 3 10.87 -17.16 0.03
N LYS A 4 9.73 -16.51 -0.26
CA LYS A 4 9.71 -15.15 -0.82
C LYS A 4 9.73 -14.13 0.30
N THR A 5 10.50 -13.07 0.11
CA THR A 5 10.49 -11.90 1.00
C THR A 5 9.50 -10.86 0.45
N ILE A 6 8.50 -10.52 1.24
CA ILE A 6 7.44 -9.59 0.87
C ILE A 6 7.53 -8.32 1.72
N LEU A 7 7.69 -7.18 1.07
CA LEU A 7 7.53 -5.87 1.72
C LEU A 7 6.04 -5.58 1.86
N VAL A 8 5.59 -5.27 3.07
CA VAL A 8 4.21 -4.84 3.35
C VAL A 8 4.24 -3.46 3.99
N THR A 9 3.81 -2.43 3.29
CA THR A 9 3.64 -1.10 3.88
C THR A 9 2.26 -0.98 4.51
N GLY A 10 2.15 -0.27 5.62
CA GLY A 10 0.91 -0.25 6.41
C GLY A 10 0.69 -1.56 7.18
N SER A 11 1.79 -2.24 7.55
CA SER A 11 1.78 -3.57 8.15
C SER A 11 1.13 -3.64 9.54
N ALA A 12 1.13 -2.54 10.30
CA ALA A 12 0.46 -2.43 11.61
C ALA A 12 -0.99 -1.91 11.50
N GLY A 13 -1.48 -1.66 10.28
CA GLY A 13 -2.87 -1.27 10.03
C GLY A 13 -3.85 -2.44 10.14
N MET A 14 -5.16 -2.13 10.11
CA MET A 14 -6.24 -3.12 10.25
C MET A 14 -6.11 -4.29 9.27
N ILE A 15 -5.88 -4.03 7.99
CA ILE A 15 -5.69 -5.09 6.98
C ILE A 15 -4.28 -5.68 7.06
N GLY A 16 -3.27 -4.83 7.29
CA GLY A 16 -1.86 -5.19 7.29
C GLY A 16 -1.53 -6.28 8.30
N CYS A 17 -2.04 -6.16 9.53
CA CYS A 17 -1.76 -7.13 10.59
C CYS A 17 -2.29 -8.54 10.28
N TYR A 18 -3.43 -8.67 9.60
CA TYR A 18 -3.96 -9.97 9.15
C TYR A 18 -3.18 -10.50 7.95
N LEU A 19 -2.89 -9.64 6.96
CA LEU A 19 -2.14 -10.02 5.77
C LEU A 19 -0.73 -10.52 6.12
N VAL A 20 -0.03 -9.85 7.04
CA VAL A 20 1.30 -10.26 7.51
C VAL A 20 1.27 -11.67 8.08
N LYS A 21 0.29 -11.98 8.93
CA LYS A 21 0.11 -13.32 9.52
C LYS A 21 -0.18 -14.38 8.45
N ASP A 22 -1.05 -14.07 7.50
CA ASP A 22 -1.41 -15.00 6.41
C ASP A 22 -0.22 -15.28 5.47
N LEU A 23 0.57 -14.25 5.13
CA LEU A 23 1.79 -14.42 4.32
C LEU A 23 2.82 -15.31 5.01
N ILE A 24 3.03 -15.13 6.31
CA ILE A 24 3.96 -15.94 7.09
C ILE A 24 3.45 -17.38 7.21
N ALA A 25 2.16 -17.59 7.45
CA ALA A 25 1.55 -18.92 7.46
C ALA A 25 1.70 -19.65 6.11
N LYS A 26 1.84 -18.91 5.00
CA LYS A 26 2.12 -19.43 3.66
C LYS A 26 3.61 -19.61 3.36
N GLY A 27 4.49 -19.42 4.35
CA GLY A 27 5.93 -19.63 4.23
C GLY A 27 6.70 -18.47 3.61
N CYS A 28 6.15 -17.26 3.68
CA CYS A 28 6.87 -16.05 3.27
C CYS A 28 7.64 -15.44 4.44
N THR A 29 8.74 -14.76 4.15
CA THR A 29 9.35 -13.79 5.06
C THR A 29 8.73 -12.43 4.78
N VAL A 30 8.40 -11.66 5.83
CA VAL A 30 7.76 -10.36 5.69
C VAL A 30 8.61 -9.25 6.27
N VAL A 31 8.86 -8.21 5.49
CA VAL A 31 9.38 -6.92 5.94
C VAL A 31 8.18 -5.99 6.06
N GLY A 32 7.72 -5.78 7.29
CA GLY A 32 6.57 -4.92 7.59
C GLY A 32 7.00 -3.50 7.88
N VAL A 33 6.54 -2.53 7.10
CA VAL A 33 6.81 -1.11 7.27
C VAL A 33 5.55 -0.38 7.71
N ASP A 34 5.65 0.37 8.80
CA ASP A 34 4.59 1.23 9.30
C ASP A 34 5.21 2.37 10.14
N ARG A 35 4.44 3.39 10.50
CA ARG A 35 4.85 4.44 11.45
C ARG A 35 4.87 3.97 12.91
N ARG A 36 4.39 2.77 13.16
CA ARG A 36 4.36 2.10 14.47
C ARG A 36 4.56 0.59 14.30
N VAL A 37 5.02 -0.08 15.32
CA VAL A 37 5.09 -1.54 15.37
C VAL A 37 3.74 -2.14 15.77
N SER A 38 3.48 -3.36 15.33
CA SER A 38 2.40 -4.17 15.90
C SER A 38 2.93 -4.96 17.11
N ASP A 39 2.04 -5.32 18.03
CA ASP A 39 2.41 -6.12 19.22
C ASP A 39 2.74 -7.59 18.85
N TRP A 40 2.38 -8.02 17.65
CA TRP A 40 2.62 -9.38 17.19
C TRP A 40 4.02 -9.51 16.58
N THR A 41 4.77 -10.52 17.03
CA THR A 41 6.13 -10.82 16.56
C THR A 41 6.21 -12.25 16.04
N HIS A 42 7.12 -12.50 15.09
CA HIS A 42 7.41 -13.81 14.52
C HIS A 42 8.83 -13.83 13.95
N GLU A 43 9.51 -14.98 13.94
CA GLU A 43 10.86 -15.12 13.38
C GLU A 43 10.99 -14.74 11.90
N HIS A 44 9.91 -14.91 11.11
CA HIS A 44 9.82 -14.49 9.71
C HIS A 44 9.22 -13.10 9.51
N LEU A 45 9.09 -12.29 10.58
CA LEU A 45 8.64 -10.91 10.52
C LEU A 45 9.73 -9.93 10.97
N LYS A 46 10.19 -9.10 10.07
CA LYS A 46 10.97 -7.91 10.40
C LYS A 46 10.06 -6.68 10.40
N GLN A 47 9.85 -6.07 11.55
CA GLN A 47 9.09 -4.81 11.67
C GLN A 47 10.04 -3.63 11.60
N VAL A 48 9.74 -2.68 10.73
CA VAL A 48 10.53 -1.46 10.52
C VAL A 48 9.63 -0.24 10.71
N VAL A 49 9.97 0.61 11.68
CA VAL A 49 9.30 1.90 11.85
C VAL A 49 9.92 2.89 10.86
N LEU A 50 9.11 3.33 9.88
CA LEU A 50 9.57 4.20 8.83
C LEU A 50 8.42 5.08 8.33
N ASP A 51 8.69 6.38 8.10
CA ASP A 51 7.77 7.27 7.41
C ASP A 51 8.02 7.16 5.89
N LEU A 52 7.00 6.82 5.12
CA LEU A 52 7.08 6.69 3.67
C LEU A 52 7.37 8.02 2.94
N ALA A 53 7.33 9.14 3.64
CA ALA A 53 7.83 10.41 3.14
C ALA A 53 9.37 10.45 3.04
N ASP A 54 10.08 9.61 3.80
CA ASP A 54 11.54 9.49 3.76
C ASP A 54 11.97 8.49 2.67
N LYS A 55 12.16 9.02 1.46
CA LYS A 55 12.60 8.24 0.31
C LYS A 55 13.97 7.58 0.53
N ASN A 56 14.90 8.28 1.18
CA ASN A 56 16.25 7.74 1.41
C ASN A 56 16.21 6.54 2.36
N ALA A 57 15.39 6.61 3.40
CA ALA A 57 15.21 5.48 4.31
C ALA A 57 14.53 4.27 3.62
N LEU A 58 13.61 4.49 2.67
CA LEU A 58 13.02 3.43 1.84
C LEU A 58 14.07 2.77 0.94
N GLU A 59 14.90 3.53 0.25
CA GLU A 59 15.97 3.02 -0.60
C GLU A 59 16.96 2.20 0.24
N ALA A 60 17.42 2.73 1.38
CA ALA A 60 18.34 2.03 2.28
C ALA A 60 17.73 0.71 2.82
N LEU A 61 16.42 0.69 3.08
CA LEU A 61 15.73 -0.53 3.48
C LEU A 61 15.77 -1.59 2.37
N LEU A 62 15.45 -1.20 1.13
CA LEU A 62 15.42 -2.13 0.00
C LEU A 62 16.83 -2.59 -0.41
N ASP A 63 17.85 -1.76 -0.22
CA ASP A 63 19.26 -2.16 -0.37
C ASP A 63 19.66 -3.25 0.64
N ALA A 64 19.18 -3.13 1.88
CA ALA A 64 19.50 -4.08 2.95
C ALA A 64 18.71 -5.39 2.85
N GLU A 65 17.48 -5.34 2.32
CA GLU A 65 16.54 -6.46 2.28
C GLU A 65 16.32 -6.92 0.83
N LYS A 66 16.52 -8.22 0.60
CA LYS A 66 16.23 -8.80 -0.73
C LYS A 66 14.72 -9.03 -0.89
N VAL A 67 14.00 -7.99 -1.25
CA VAL A 67 12.55 -8.01 -1.43
C VAL A 67 12.18 -8.53 -2.82
N ASP A 68 11.27 -9.52 -2.89
CA ASP A 68 10.76 -10.05 -4.16
C ASP A 68 9.53 -9.28 -4.66
N ARG A 69 8.68 -8.83 -3.72
CA ARG A 69 7.42 -8.13 -4.01
C ARG A 69 7.09 -7.11 -2.93
N CYS A 70 6.41 -6.05 -3.33
CA CYS A 70 5.81 -5.08 -2.42
C CYS A 70 4.28 -5.20 -2.47
N ILE A 71 3.64 -5.23 -1.29
CA ILE A 71 2.20 -5.03 -1.12
C ILE A 71 2.01 -3.70 -0.41
N HIS A 72 1.53 -2.70 -1.15
CA HIS A 72 1.35 -1.35 -0.63
C HIS A 72 -0.07 -1.16 -0.09
N LEU A 73 -0.20 -1.23 1.25
CA LEU A 73 -1.45 -1.02 1.99
C LEU A 73 -1.52 0.34 2.67
N ALA A 74 -0.35 0.97 2.91
CA ALA A 74 -0.31 2.24 3.63
C ALA A 74 -1.15 3.30 2.91
N ALA A 75 -2.11 3.85 3.62
CA ALA A 75 -2.97 4.93 3.13
C ALA A 75 -3.66 5.62 4.31
N LEU A 76 -3.95 6.90 4.14
CA LEU A 76 -4.98 7.58 4.92
C LEU A 76 -6.34 7.22 4.29
N ALA A 77 -7.23 6.53 5.02
CA ALA A 77 -8.54 6.14 4.51
C ALA A 77 -9.67 7.01 5.08
N HIS A 78 -9.94 6.88 6.36
CA HIS A 78 -10.99 7.64 7.08
C HIS A 78 -10.55 7.91 8.51
N ALA A 79 -11.31 8.74 9.22
CA ALA A 79 -11.08 9.13 10.60
C ALA A 79 -10.96 7.94 11.56
N GLY A 80 -9.75 7.47 11.70
CA GLY A 80 -9.37 6.49 12.71
C GLY A 80 -7.90 6.71 13.05
N GLY A 81 -7.59 7.06 14.28
CA GLY A 81 -6.20 7.27 14.68
C GLY A 81 -5.79 8.73 14.93
N GLY A 82 -6.76 9.62 15.18
CA GLY A 82 -6.48 10.99 15.60
C GLY A 82 -6.20 11.99 14.48
N GLU A 83 -6.35 11.60 13.23
CA GLU A 83 -6.27 12.54 12.10
C GLU A 83 -7.50 13.44 12.09
N THR A 84 -7.30 14.74 12.06
CA THR A 84 -8.35 15.77 12.02
C THR A 84 -8.38 16.54 10.69
N ASP A 85 -7.31 16.45 9.87
CA ASP A 85 -7.23 17.09 8.57
C ASP A 85 -7.61 16.12 7.46
N PHE A 86 -8.80 16.31 6.90
CA PHE A 86 -9.35 15.58 5.75
C PHE A 86 -9.34 16.41 4.47
N SER A 87 -8.48 17.42 4.38
CA SER A 87 -8.27 18.17 3.15
C SER A 87 -7.76 17.26 2.02
N PHE A 88 -8.04 17.64 0.79
CA PHE A 88 -7.53 16.88 -0.36
C PHE A 88 -5.99 16.88 -0.40
N GLU A 89 -5.35 17.95 0.03
CA GLU A 89 -3.89 18.08 0.08
C GLU A 89 -3.27 17.05 1.04
N ARG A 90 -3.91 16.80 2.17
CA ARG A 90 -3.47 15.78 3.13
C ARG A 90 -3.59 14.37 2.55
N PHE A 91 -4.72 14.05 1.91
CA PHE A 91 -4.89 12.78 1.21
C PHE A 91 -3.89 12.63 0.06
N LYS A 92 -3.68 13.69 -0.72
CA LYS A 92 -2.71 13.69 -1.83
C LYS A 92 -1.30 13.42 -1.33
N PHE A 93 -0.86 14.10 -0.27
CA PHE A 93 0.46 13.87 0.30
C PHE A 93 0.64 12.42 0.75
N LEU A 94 -0.26 11.90 1.59
CA LEU A 94 -0.11 10.57 2.19
C LEU A 94 -0.38 9.43 1.20
N ASN A 95 -1.35 9.57 0.30
CA ASN A 95 -1.80 8.49 -0.56
C ASN A 95 -1.18 8.53 -1.97
N VAL A 96 -0.64 9.69 -2.39
CA VAL A 96 0.00 9.81 -3.70
C VAL A 96 1.49 10.01 -3.54
N THR A 97 1.95 11.11 -2.90
CA THR A 97 3.39 11.42 -2.82
C THR A 97 4.18 10.35 -2.05
N CYS A 98 3.68 9.90 -0.89
CA CYS A 98 4.33 8.83 -0.15
C CYS A 98 4.26 7.47 -0.90
N ALA A 99 3.19 7.22 -1.66
CA ALA A 99 3.11 6.02 -2.49
C ALA A 99 4.09 6.06 -3.67
N GLU A 100 4.28 7.23 -4.31
CA GLU A 100 5.29 7.43 -5.36
C GLU A 100 6.69 7.09 -4.85
N ASN A 101 7.07 7.51 -3.65
CA ASN A 101 8.35 7.14 -3.05
C ASN A 101 8.53 5.61 -2.97
N VAL A 102 7.47 4.88 -2.56
CA VAL A 102 7.50 3.41 -2.52
C VAL A 102 7.61 2.82 -3.92
N PHE A 103 6.87 3.34 -4.89
CA PHE A 103 6.88 2.84 -6.27
C PHE A 103 8.26 3.02 -6.91
N GLU A 104 8.85 4.21 -6.78
CA GLU A 104 10.18 4.52 -7.31
C GLU A 104 11.26 3.64 -6.66
N ALA A 105 11.25 3.49 -5.33
CA ALA A 105 12.17 2.61 -4.63
C ALA A 105 12.01 1.13 -5.07
N CYS A 106 10.77 0.66 -5.28
CA CYS A 106 10.53 -0.69 -5.81
C CYS A 106 11.07 -0.86 -7.23
N VAL A 107 10.95 0.16 -8.08
CA VAL A 107 11.48 0.12 -9.46
C VAL A 107 13.00 0.06 -9.47
N SER A 108 13.67 0.88 -8.66
CA SER A 108 15.13 0.89 -8.53
C SER A 108 15.70 -0.49 -8.14
N HIS A 109 14.91 -1.29 -7.39
CA HIS A 109 15.29 -2.63 -6.92
C HIS A 109 14.62 -3.78 -7.71
N ASN A 110 13.97 -3.49 -8.87
CA ASN A 110 13.26 -4.47 -9.70
C ASN A 110 12.17 -5.26 -8.94
N VAL A 111 11.55 -4.65 -7.92
CA VAL A 111 10.48 -5.22 -7.10
C VAL A 111 9.14 -4.97 -7.75
N SER A 112 8.30 -6.01 -7.89
CA SER A 112 6.92 -5.85 -8.39
C SER A 112 6.00 -5.30 -7.30
N VAL A 113 5.04 -4.44 -7.68
CA VAL A 113 4.13 -3.79 -6.74
C VAL A 113 2.70 -4.31 -6.88
N LEU A 114 2.11 -4.77 -5.78
CA LEU A 114 0.68 -4.93 -5.62
C LEU A 114 0.15 -3.72 -4.82
N PHE A 115 -0.63 -2.88 -5.48
CA PHE A 115 -1.25 -1.71 -4.86
C PHE A 115 -2.68 -2.01 -4.43
N ILE A 116 -2.97 -1.79 -3.16
CA ILE A 116 -4.32 -1.93 -2.64
C ILE A 116 -5.04 -0.60 -2.75
N SER A 117 -5.97 -0.56 -3.71
CA SER A 117 -6.86 0.55 -3.98
C SER A 117 -8.26 0.29 -3.42
N THR A 118 -9.24 1.04 -3.86
CA THR A 118 -10.62 1.03 -3.36
C THR A 118 -11.62 1.14 -4.50
N VAL A 119 -12.82 0.59 -4.31
CA VAL A 119 -13.94 0.85 -5.23
C VAL A 119 -14.37 2.32 -5.22
N ASP A 120 -14.06 3.08 -4.17
CA ASP A 120 -14.32 4.51 -4.09
C ASP A 120 -13.54 5.32 -5.16
N ALA A 121 -12.43 4.77 -5.66
CA ALA A 121 -11.71 5.33 -6.82
C ALA A 121 -12.54 5.28 -8.12
N ILE A 122 -13.48 4.34 -8.23
CA ILE A 122 -14.41 4.24 -9.37
C ILE A 122 -15.54 5.26 -9.23
N GLY A 123 -15.96 5.55 -7.98
CA GLY A 123 -17.10 6.41 -7.70
C GLY A 123 -18.44 5.71 -7.95
N MET A 124 -19.48 6.52 -8.19
CA MET A 124 -20.84 5.99 -8.40
C MET A 124 -21.04 5.57 -9.87
N VAL A 125 -21.20 4.29 -10.10
CA VAL A 125 -21.44 3.73 -11.44
C VAL A 125 -22.77 2.99 -11.46
N LYS A 126 -23.55 3.19 -12.54
CA LYS A 126 -24.74 2.39 -12.82
C LYS A 126 -24.33 1.18 -13.66
N GLY A 127 -24.49 -0.04 -13.12
CA GLY A 127 -24.21 -1.27 -13.82
C GLY A 127 -23.04 -2.07 -13.25
N LEU A 128 -22.50 -2.97 -14.05
CA LEU A 128 -21.41 -3.87 -13.63
C LEU A 128 -20.06 -3.14 -13.62
N ILE A 129 -19.31 -3.34 -12.55
CA ILE A 129 -17.94 -2.85 -12.40
C ILE A 129 -16.98 -3.95 -12.86
N ASN A 130 -16.01 -3.59 -13.67
CA ASN A 130 -14.92 -4.46 -14.11
C ASN A 130 -13.58 -3.70 -14.13
N SER A 131 -12.50 -4.37 -14.54
CA SER A 131 -11.14 -3.80 -14.57
C SER A 131 -10.99 -2.59 -15.50
N GLY A 132 -11.84 -2.47 -16.52
CA GLY A 132 -11.86 -1.36 -17.48
C GLY A 132 -12.80 -0.22 -17.10
N THR A 133 -13.53 -0.32 -15.99
CA THR A 133 -14.44 0.75 -15.56
C THR A 133 -13.65 2.03 -15.29
N GLU A 134 -14.10 3.14 -15.89
CA GLU A 134 -13.50 4.45 -15.75
C GLU A 134 -13.54 4.95 -14.32
N LEU A 135 -12.48 5.63 -13.89
CA LEU A 135 -12.38 6.21 -12.56
C LEU A 135 -13.05 7.58 -12.52
N ASN A 136 -14.06 7.72 -11.66
CA ASN A 136 -14.78 8.98 -11.45
C ASN A 136 -15.06 9.21 -9.95
N PRO A 137 -14.01 9.32 -9.12
CA PRO A 137 -14.15 9.42 -7.67
C PRO A 137 -14.76 10.73 -7.23
N ILE A 138 -15.61 10.67 -6.20
CA ILE A 138 -16.27 11.84 -5.61
C ILE A 138 -15.51 12.31 -4.37
N SER A 139 -15.15 11.38 -3.47
CA SER A 139 -14.49 11.67 -2.21
C SER A 139 -13.02 12.06 -2.38
N ASN A 140 -12.45 12.81 -1.44
CA ASN A 140 -11.03 13.13 -1.42
C ASN A 140 -10.16 11.87 -1.33
N TYR A 141 -10.61 10.88 -0.57
CA TYR A 141 -9.97 9.58 -0.49
C TYR A 141 -9.96 8.86 -1.84
N GLY A 142 -11.13 8.69 -2.47
CA GLY A 142 -11.25 8.06 -3.79
C GLY A 142 -10.41 8.77 -4.84
N LYS A 143 -10.42 10.11 -4.88
CA LYS A 143 -9.58 10.94 -5.77
C LYS A 143 -8.09 10.66 -5.57
N SER A 144 -7.63 10.62 -4.32
CA SER A 144 -6.22 10.35 -4.01
C SER A 144 -5.82 8.92 -4.42
N LYS A 145 -6.67 7.92 -4.21
CA LYS A 145 -6.41 6.54 -4.62
C LYS A 145 -6.40 6.39 -6.14
N ALA A 146 -7.33 7.04 -6.86
CA ALA A 146 -7.35 7.06 -8.32
C ALA A 146 -6.08 7.71 -8.90
N MET A 147 -5.62 8.82 -8.32
CA MET A 147 -4.35 9.45 -8.71
C MET A 147 -3.16 8.50 -8.48
N ALA A 148 -3.10 7.83 -7.32
CA ALA A 148 -2.03 6.87 -7.02
C ALA A 148 -2.04 5.68 -8.00
N GLU A 149 -3.21 5.19 -8.44
CA GLU A 149 -3.30 4.18 -9.50
C GLU A 149 -2.68 4.66 -10.82
N GLY A 150 -2.92 5.92 -11.19
CA GLY A 150 -2.30 6.55 -12.37
C GLY A 150 -0.78 6.57 -12.25
N ARG A 151 -0.28 7.08 -11.12
CA ARG A 151 1.16 7.15 -10.86
C ARG A 151 1.84 5.80 -10.82
N LEU A 152 1.20 4.78 -10.23
CA LEU A 152 1.71 3.41 -10.25
C LEU A 152 1.93 2.91 -11.69
N LYS A 153 0.95 3.11 -12.57
CA LYS A 153 1.01 2.69 -13.97
C LYS A 153 2.09 3.40 -14.77
N GLU A 154 2.34 4.66 -14.45
CA GLU A 154 3.39 5.47 -15.09
C GLU A 154 4.79 5.08 -14.61
N ILE A 155 4.95 4.79 -13.33
CA ILE A 155 6.25 4.54 -12.69
C ILE A 155 6.66 3.08 -12.80
N CYS A 156 5.76 2.13 -12.49
CA CYS A 156 6.09 0.73 -12.31
C CYS A 156 5.84 -0.09 -13.57
N PRO A 157 6.84 -0.80 -14.12
CA PRO A 157 6.63 -1.72 -15.24
C PRO A 157 5.95 -3.03 -14.83
N LYS A 158 6.00 -3.39 -13.54
CA LYS A 158 5.45 -4.64 -12.98
C LYS A 158 4.52 -4.31 -11.82
N TRP A 159 3.23 -4.20 -12.10
CA TRP A 159 2.23 -3.83 -11.10
C TRP A 159 0.95 -4.66 -11.19
N ASN A 160 0.23 -4.68 -10.08
CA ASN A 160 -1.16 -5.13 -9.97
C ASN A 160 -1.93 -4.16 -9.08
N ILE A 161 -3.22 -4.00 -9.33
CA ILE A 161 -4.12 -3.16 -8.52
C ILE A 161 -5.30 -4.00 -8.06
N TYR A 162 -5.56 -4.01 -6.75
CA TYR A 162 -6.80 -4.56 -6.19
C TYR A 162 -7.62 -3.42 -5.58
N ARG A 163 -8.84 -3.24 -6.08
CA ARG A 163 -9.81 -2.28 -5.54
C ARG A 163 -10.70 -3.00 -4.55
N LEU A 164 -10.44 -2.78 -3.25
CA LEU A 164 -11.22 -3.37 -2.19
C LEU A 164 -12.54 -2.62 -1.99
N SER A 165 -13.60 -3.37 -1.68
CA SER A 165 -14.85 -2.84 -1.15
C SER A 165 -14.97 -3.24 0.31
N LEU A 166 -15.10 -2.27 1.21
CA LEU A 166 -15.32 -2.52 2.64
C LEU A 166 -16.81 -2.41 3.04
N ILE A 167 -17.71 -2.33 2.06
CA ILE A 167 -19.15 -2.09 2.30
C ILE A 167 -19.84 -3.32 2.90
N HIS A 168 -19.22 -4.49 2.84
CA HIS A 168 -19.83 -5.76 3.24
C HIS A 168 -19.02 -6.55 4.27
N ILE A 169 -18.32 -5.85 5.17
CA ILE A 169 -17.71 -6.48 6.33
C ILE A 169 -18.57 -6.21 7.57
#